data_1e22b4046e51d588ab81f884008a8e22
#
_entry.id   1e22b4046e51d588ab81f884008a8e22
#
_cell.length_a   1.000
_cell.length_b   1.000
_cell.length_c   1.000
_cell.angle_alpha   90.00
_cell.angle_beta   90.00
_cell.angle_gamma   90.00
#
_symmetry.space_group_name_H-M   'P 1'
#
loop_
_entity.id
_entity.type
_entity.pdbx_description
1 polymer ?
#
loop_
_entity_poly.entity_id
_entity_poly.type
_entity_poly.pdbx_seq_one_letter_code
_entity_poly.pdbx_strand_id
1 'polypeptide(L)'
;MRGATHAKWAACAVTVALAATACGGGGDSGGGGGDGSGIVGSSWGDPQNPLEPANTNEVQGGKVLDMIFRGLVRYDPKTGEAKNMVADKIDTKDSQNFTVKLKDGWKFSNGEKVTAKSFVDAWNYGAHLKNNQKNAYFFGYIEGYDKVHPEKGDASADKLSGLKVVDDKTFTVKLTQKFSTWPKTLGYPAFAPLPKTFYDDHDAWLAKPVGNGPYTVDSYDKGSKMSLRKWDDYSGEDKAKNGGVDLKVYTDNNTAYTDLMAGNLDLVDDVPASQLKNAKSDLGDRYINTPAGIIQTLAFPFYDSKWSKAGMEKVRQGLSMAINREQITDTIFQKTRTPATDWTSPVLGEAGGYKSGLCGDPCKYDADKAKKLIADGGGIPGGTLKITYNADTGSHKEWVDAVCNSINKALGNDKSCVGSPVGTFADFRSKASQQKLDGAWRAGWQMDYPLIQNFLQPLYYTDAPSNDGKWSNKEFDKLVDKANSETDTKKAVSTFQDAEKVLADQMAVIPLWYQNGSAGYSDKVSDVALNQFSVPVYNEIKVS
;
A
#
# COMPACT_ATOMS: atom_id res chain seq x y z
N MET A 1 -29.45 58.36 -19.82
CA MET A 1 -30.92 58.47 -19.68
C MET A 1 -31.32 57.25 -18.87
N ARG A 2 -31.60 57.47 -17.60
CA ARG A 2 -32.88 57.37 -16.89
C ARG A 2 -33.51 55.98 -17.05
N GLY A 3 -33.86 55.20 -16.03
CA GLY A 3 -34.25 55.59 -14.68
C GLY A 3 -34.32 54.40 -13.74
N ALA A 4 -34.28 54.72 -12.49
CA ALA A 4 -34.47 53.89 -11.32
C ALA A 4 -35.95 53.59 -11.06
N THR A 5 -36.24 52.45 -10.48
CA THR A 5 -37.47 52.26 -9.70
C THR A 5 -37.25 51.42 -8.45
N HIS A 6 -37.61 52.01 -7.33
CA HIS A 6 -37.63 51.43 -5.96
C HIS A 6 -38.87 50.53 -5.78
N ALA A 7 -38.77 49.47 -4.96
CA ALA A 7 -39.88 48.95 -4.15
C ALA A 7 -39.34 48.02 -3.08
N LYS A 8 -39.26 48.42 -1.86
CA LYS A 8 -40.19 48.32 -0.70
C LYS A 8 -40.07 46.98 0.04
N TRP A 9 -39.55 47.11 1.22
CA TRP A 9 -39.50 46.17 2.35
C TRP A 9 -40.90 45.74 2.79
N ALA A 10 -41.08 44.48 3.16
CA ALA A 10 -42.11 44.01 4.08
C ALA A 10 -41.50 43.04 5.08
N ALA A 11 -41.38 43.48 6.31
CA ALA A 11 -41.03 42.68 7.47
C ALA A 11 -42.31 41.93 7.94
N CYS A 12 -42.20 40.62 8.10
CA CYS A 12 -43.15 39.84 8.90
C CYS A 12 -42.43 39.23 10.09
N ALA A 13 -42.67 39.79 11.25
CA ALA A 13 -42.34 39.19 12.53
C ALA A 13 -43.35 38.10 12.87
N VAL A 14 -42.89 36.89 13.14
CA VAL A 14 -43.67 35.83 13.77
C VAL A 14 -42.99 35.45 15.09
N THR A 15 -43.64 35.87 16.15
CA THR A 15 -43.42 35.45 17.53
C THR A 15 -43.93 34.02 17.70
N VAL A 16 -43.09 33.08 18.15
CA VAL A 16 -43.52 31.78 18.68
C VAL A 16 -43.06 31.64 20.12
N ALA A 17 -44.03 31.38 20.95
CA ALA A 17 -43.96 31.30 22.40
C ALA A 17 -43.22 30.02 22.87
N LEU A 18 -42.41 30.20 23.92
CA LEU A 18 -41.82 29.11 24.72
C LEU A 18 -42.95 28.43 25.54
N ALA A 19 -42.99 27.11 25.47
CA ALA A 19 -43.58 26.29 26.51
C ALA A 19 -42.48 25.41 27.14
N ALA A 20 -42.09 25.78 28.33
CA ALA A 20 -41.24 24.96 29.22
C ALA A 20 -42.13 23.92 29.88
N THR A 21 -41.75 22.64 29.76
CA THR A 21 -42.22 21.63 30.72
C THR A 21 -40.98 20.95 31.28
N ALA A 22 -40.66 21.31 32.53
CA ALA A 22 -39.77 20.59 33.40
C ALA A 22 -40.49 19.37 33.99
N CYS A 23 -39.89 18.19 33.86
CA CYS A 23 -40.07 17.11 34.83
C CYS A 23 -38.70 16.47 35.06
N GLY A 24 -38.24 16.61 36.30
CA GLY A 24 -37.03 16.01 36.82
C GLY A 24 -37.24 14.55 37.19
N GLY A 25 -36.14 13.83 37.30
CA GLY A 25 -36.03 12.47 37.83
C GLY A 25 -34.63 11.92 37.72
N GLY A 26 -33.87 12.05 38.79
CA GLY A 26 -33.02 11.07 39.44
C GLY A 26 -31.97 10.30 38.62
N GLY A 27 -30.75 10.50 39.04
CA GLY A 27 -29.49 9.93 38.59
C GLY A 27 -29.41 8.42 38.50
N ASP A 28 -28.54 8.01 37.61
CA ASP A 28 -27.63 6.92 37.91
C ASP A 28 -26.36 7.07 37.06
N SER A 29 -25.23 7.23 37.78
CA SER A 29 -23.91 7.20 37.19
C SER A 29 -23.50 5.74 37.00
N GLY A 30 -23.91 5.15 35.89
CA GLY A 30 -23.46 3.85 35.45
C GLY A 30 -22.40 4.02 34.34
N GLY A 31 -21.18 3.57 34.56
CA GLY A 31 -20.13 3.49 33.55
C GLY A 31 -20.63 2.69 32.33
N GLY A 32 -21.01 3.39 31.30
CA GLY A 32 -21.42 2.79 30.04
C GLY A 32 -20.22 2.30 29.26
N GLY A 33 -19.97 1.01 29.31
CA GLY A 33 -19.25 0.35 28.23
C GLY A 33 -20.07 0.57 26.96
N GLY A 34 -19.50 1.30 25.98
CA GLY A 34 -20.12 1.54 24.69
C GLY A 34 -20.62 0.21 24.11
N ASP A 35 -21.87 0.13 23.73
CA ASP A 35 -22.54 -1.06 23.24
C ASP A 35 -22.09 -1.53 21.85
N GLY A 36 -21.04 -0.92 21.28
CA GLY A 36 -20.50 -1.22 19.97
C GLY A 36 -21.39 -0.83 18.79
N SER A 37 -22.42 -0.01 19.02
CA SER A 37 -23.38 0.45 17.99
C SER A 37 -22.95 1.74 17.28
N GLY A 38 -21.98 2.47 17.84
CA GLY A 38 -21.52 3.76 17.28
C GLY A 38 -20.85 3.62 15.92
N ILE A 39 -21.00 4.64 15.08
CA ILE A 39 -20.42 4.71 13.73
C ILE A 39 -19.14 5.54 13.76
N VAL A 40 -18.05 5.02 13.18
CA VAL A 40 -16.78 5.73 13.03
C VAL A 40 -16.82 6.62 11.79
N GLY A 41 -16.65 7.94 11.95
CA GLY A 41 -16.47 8.88 10.84
C GLY A 41 -14.99 8.97 10.46
N SER A 42 -14.61 8.56 9.25
CA SER A 42 -13.22 8.58 8.79
C SER A 42 -13.05 9.40 7.51
N SER A 43 -11.90 10.11 7.40
CA SER A 43 -11.50 10.73 6.14
C SER A 43 -11.23 9.68 5.07
N TRP A 44 -11.54 10.02 3.83
CA TRP A 44 -11.37 9.13 2.69
C TRP A 44 -11.23 9.93 1.39
N GLY A 45 -10.70 9.31 0.35
CA GLY A 45 -10.77 9.77 -1.04
C GLY A 45 -11.57 8.76 -1.86
N ASP A 46 -12.27 9.19 -2.90
CA ASP A 46 -12.95 8.26 -3.79
C ASP A 46 -11.96 7.28 -4.43
N PRO A 47 -12.33 6.00 -4.56
CA PRO A 47 -11.50 5.01 -5.24
C PRO A 47 -11.39 5.35 -6.74
N GLN A 48 -10.20 5.12 -7.29
CA GLN A 48 -9.95 5.37 -8.71
C GLN A 48 -10.46 4.26 -9.62
N ASN A 49 -10.53 3.04 -9.08
CA ASN A 49 -10.95 1.85 -9.80
C ASN A 49 -12.22 1.27 -9.18
N PRO A 50 -13.00 0.46 -9.93
CA PRO A 50 -14.10 -0.31 -9.35
C PRO A 50 -13.67 -1.12 -8.14
N LEU A 51 -14.55 -1.26 -7.14
CA LEU A 51 -14.30 -2.00 -5.90
C LEU A 51 -14.35 -3.53 -6.13
N GLU A 52 -13.53 -4.00 -7.05
CA GLU A 52 -13.34 -5.43 -7.35
C GLU A 52 -12.00 -5.90 -6.79
N PRO A 53 -11.91 -7.04 -6.13
CA PRO A 53 -10.69 -7.55 -5.53
C PRO A 53 -9.46 -7.55 -6.46
N ALA A 54 -9.64 -7.99 -7.71
CA ALA A 54 -8.56 -8.04 -8.70
C ALA A 54 -8.37 -6.73 -9.50
N ASN A 55 -9.23 -5.71 -9.32
CA ASN A 55 -9.15 -4.44 -10.07
C ASN A 55 -8.72 -3.26 -9.21
N THR A 56 -9.02 -3.29 -7.92
CA THR A 56 -8.61 -2.26 -6.96
C THR A 56 -7.13 -2.40 -6.65
N ASN A 57 -6.31 -1.44 -7.10
CA ASN A 57 -4.86 -1.42 -6.90
C ASN A 57 -4.36 -0.12 -6.23
N GLU A 58 -5.24 0.57 -5.52
CA GLU A 58 -4.95 1.81 -4.80
C GLU A 58 -5.52 1.77 -3.38
N VAL A 59 -4.97 2.62 -2.50
CA VAL A 59 -5.21 2.57 -1.05
C VAL A 59 -6.68 2.82 -0.70
N GLN A 60 -7.35 3.72 -1.40
CA GLN A 60 -8.71 4.15 -1.03
C GLN A 60 -9.73 3.02 -1.22
N GLY A 61 -9.69 2.35 -2.37
CA GLY A 61 -10.51 1.16 -2.60
C GLY A 61 -10.04 -0.03 -1.75
N GLY A 62 -8.72 -0.19 -1.56
CA GLY A 62 -8.16 -1.24 -0.70
C GLY A 62 -8.69 -1.20 0.74
N LYS A 63 -8.90 -0.02 1.32
CA LYS A 63 -9.54 0.16 2.65
C LYS A 63 -10.94 -0.46 2.69
N VAL A 64 -11.74 -0.24 1.65
CA VAL A 64 -13.08 -0.81 1.55
C VAL A 64 -13.01 -2.33 1.40
N LEU A 65 -12.13 -2.83 0.51
CA LEU A 65 -11.97 -4.28 0.31
C LEU A 65 -11.54 -4.99 1.60
N ASP A 66 -10.64 -4.39 2.41
CA ASP A 66 -10.25 -4.98 3.70
C ASP A 66 -11.42 -5.06 4.69
N MET A 67 -12.40 -4.16 4.61
CA MET A 67 -13.59 -4.20 5.45
C MET A 67 -14.63 -5.23 4.98
N ILE A 68 -14.83 -5.39 3.66
CA ILE A 68 -15.91 -6.20 3.11
C ILE A 68 -15.48 -7.59 2.63
N PHE A 69 -14.17 -7.89 2.58
CA PHE A 69 -13.67 -9.21 2.16
C PHE A 69 -12.74 -9.85 3.19
N ARG A 70 -12.69 -11.17 3.17
CA ARG A 70 -11.67 -12.02 3.79
C ARG A 70 -11.18 -13.05 2.79
N GLY A 71 -9.85 -13.07 2.57
CA GLY A 71 -9.17 -14.05 1.73
C GLY A 71 -8.86 -15.35 2.46
N LEU A 72 -8.09 -16.22 1.80
CA LEU A 72 -7.60 -17.47 2.41
C LEU A 72 -6.74 -17.20 3.64
N VAL A 73 -5.95 -16.13 3.59
CA VAL A 73 -5.00 -15.68 4.60
C VAL A 73 -5.32 -14.24 4.96
N ARG A 74 -5.03 -13.85 6.19
CA ARG A 74 -5.02 -12.45 6.65
C ARG A 74 -3.70 -12.17 7.34
N TYR A 75 -3.20 -10.96 7.21
CA TYR A 75 -2.03 -10.49 7.95
C TYR A 75 -2.44 -9.97 9.32
N ASP A 76 -1.75 -10.43 10.36
CA ASP A 76 -1.92 -9.88 11.70
C ASP A 76 -1.60 -8.38 11.68
N PRO A 77 -2.50 -7.50 12.11
CA PRO A 77 -2.32 -6.05 11.95
C PRO A 77 -1.16 -5.47 12.79
N LYS A 78 -0.66 -6.22 13.79
CA LYS A 78 0.46 -5.78 14.64
C LYS A 78 1.80 -6.34 14.19
N THR A 79 1.81 -7.62 13.77
CA THR A 79 3.06 -8.35 13.49
C THR A 79 3.33 -8.56 12.01
N GLY A 80 2.33 -8.38 11.12
CA GLY A 80 2.42 -8.72 9.70
C GLY A 80 2.41 -10.23 9.42
N GLU A 81 2.33 -11.08 10.45
CA GLU A 81 2.33 -12.53 10.27
C GLU A 81 1.10 -12.99 9.48
N ALA A 82 1.33 -13.80 8.45
CA ALA A 82 0.27 -14.38 7.65
C ALA A 82 -0.40 -15.54 8.41
N LYS A 83 -1.71 -15.41 8.67
CA LYS A 83 -2.54 -16.41 9.36
C LYS A 83 -3.66 -16.90 8.47
N ASN A 84 -3.94 -18.21 8.51
CA ASN A 84 -5.08 -18.76 7.80
C ASN A 84 -6.39 -18.14 8.29
N MET A 85 -7.17 -17.58 7.36
CA MET A 85 -8.47 -16.94 7.64
C MET A 85 -9.61 -17.80 7.15
N VAL A 86 -9.95 -17.78 5.86
CA VAL A 86 -10.94 -18.68 5.26
C VAL A 86 -10.33 -20.08 5.04
N ALA A 87 -9.02 -20.16 4.79
CA ALA A 87 -8.34 -21.44 4.72
C ALA A 87 -8.27 -22.11 6.09
N ASP A 88 -8.61 -23.41 6.14
CA ASP A 88 -8.26 -24.33 7.23
C ASP A 88 -6.78 -24.70 7.10
N LYS A 89 -6.38 -25.10 5.90
CA LYS A 89 -5.01 -25.54 5.61
C LYS A 89 -4.60 -25.25 4.17
N ILE A 90 -3.30 -24.93 3.99
CA ILE A 90 -2.65 -24.79 2.69
C ILE A 90 -1.39 -25.64 2.71
N ASP A 91 -1.45 -26.79 2.06
CA ASP A 91 -0.40 -27.81 2.09
C ASP A 91 0.36 -27.90 0.78
N THR A 92 1.64 -28.21 0.88
CA THR A 92 2.50 -28.56 -0.25
C THR A 92 3.57 -29.56 0.18
N LYS A 93 4.03 -30.40 -0.76
CA LYS A 93 5.17 -31.30 -0.56
C LYS A 93 6.40 -30.83 -1.34
N ASP A 94 6.22 -29.98 -2.32
CA ASP A 94 7.27 -29.61 -3.29
C ASP A 94 7.37 -28.10 -3.55
N SER A 95 6.60 -27.29 -2.80
CA SER A 95 6.53 -25.82 -2.96
C SER A 95 6.03 -25.35 -4.33
N GLN A 96 5.46 -26.25 -5.14
CA GLN A 96 4.91 -25.95 -6.47
C GLN A 96 3.45 -26.38 -6.61
N ASN A 97 3.09 -27.49 -6.01
CA ASN A 97 1.72 -28.01 -6.01
C ASN A 97 1.13 -27.82 -4.61
N PHE A 98 0.07 -27.01 -4.53
CA PHE A 98 -0.61 -26.69 -3.27
C PHE A 98 -2.00 -27.28 -3.23
N THR A 99 -2.42 -27.77 -2.07
CA THR A 99 -3.79 -28.14 -1.76
C THR A 99 -4.33 -27.18 -0.74
N VAL A 100 -5.42 -26.49 -1.08
CA VAL A 100 -6.12 -25.54 -0.20
C VAL A 100 -7.38 -26.18 0.29
N LYS A 101 -7.56 -26.23 1.62
CA LYS A 101 -8.79 -26.68 2.27
C LYS A 101 -9.41 -25.51 3.03
N LEU A 102 -10.73 -25.30 2.86
CA LEU A 102 -11.48 -24.22 3.47
C LEU A 102 -12.11 -24.64 4.81
N LYS A 103 -12.20 -23.71 5.75
CA LYS A 103 -12.97 -23.84 6.98
C LYS A 103 -14.48 -23.92 6.68
N ASP A 104 -15.23 -24.51 7.60
CA ASP A 104 -16.68 -24.54 7.55
C ASP A 104 -17.32 -23.20 7.90
N GLY A 105 -18.55 -22.99 7.45
CA GLY A 105 -19.43 -21.94 7.92
C GLY A 105 -19.26 -20.58 7.25
N TRP A 106 -18.27 -20.39 6.38
CA TRP A 106 -18.08 -19.11 5.68
C TRP A 106 -19.18 -18.84 4.66
N LYS A 107 -19.73 -17.62 4.69
CA LYS A 107 -20.78 -17.12 3.81
C LYS A 107 -20.43 -15.72 3.32
N PHE A 108 -21.01 -15.33 2.20
CA PHE A 108 -21.13 -13.93 1.77
C PHE A 108 -22.30 -13.27 2.48
N SER A 109 -22.30 -11.94 2.49
CA SER A 109 -23.34 -11.14 3.18
C SER A 109 -24.76 -11.28 2.60
N ASN A 110 -24.89 -11.83 1.40
CA ASN A 110 -26.16 -12.22 0.78
C ASN A 110 -26.62 -13.64 1.14
N GLY A 111 -25.87 -14.36 2.00
CA GLY A 111 -26.19 -15.72 2.44
C GLY A 111 -25.60 -16.84 1.57
N GLU A 112 -25.02 -16.54 0.41
CA GLU A 112 -24.30 -17.53 -0.41
C GLU A 112 -23.13 -18.14 0.37
N LYS A 113 -22.88 -19.44 0.18
CA LYS A 113 -21.72 -20.12 0.80
C LYS A 113 -20.42 -19.73 0.09
N VAL A 114 -19.37 -19.51 0.86
CA VAL A 114 -18.00 -19.42 0.33
C VAL A 114 -17.50 -20.84 0.08
N THR A 115 -17.15 -21.15 -1.15
CA THR A 115 -16.69 -22.49 -1.58
C THR A 115 -15.36 -22.40 -2.32
N ALA A 116 -14.73 -23.53 -2.60
CA ALA A 116 -13.56 -23.64 -3.47
C ALA A 116 -13.79 -22.98 -4.84
N LYS A 117 -15.01 -23.12 -5.38
CA LYS A 117 -15.41 -22.50 -6.64
C LYS A 117 -15.42 -20.96 -6.55
N SER A 118 -15.79 -20.38 -5.41
CA SER A 118 -15.78 -18.92 -5.19
C SER A 118 -14.38 -18.32 -5.35
N PHE A 119 -13.33 -19.06 -4.98
CA PHE A 119 -11.94 -18.68 -5.18
C PHE A 119 -11.47 -18.94 -6.61
N VAL A 120 -11.67 -20.16 -7.11
CA VAL A 120 -11.16 -20.58 -8.42
C VAL A 120 -11.77 -19.73 -9.55
N ASP A 121 -13.07 -19.45 -9.50
CA ASP A 121 -13.72 -18.59 -10.51
C ASP A 121 -13.24 -17.13 -10.39
N ALA A 122 -13.07 -16.60 -9.16
CA ALA A 122 -12.55 -15.26 -8.94
C ALA A 122 -11.12 -15.10 -9.50
N TRP A 123 -10.25 -16.07 -9.28
CA TRP A 123 -8.88 -16.02 -9.78
C TRP A 123 -8.80 -16.20 -11.30
N ASN A 124 -9.64 -17.03 -11.89
CA ASN A 124 -9.76 -17.12 -13.36
C ASN A 124 -10.27 -15.80 -13.95
N TYR A 125 -11.26 -15.17 -13.32
CA TYR A 125 -11.76 -13.86 -13.75
C TYR A 125 -10.66 -12.79 -13.64
N GLY A 126 -9.99 -12.71 -12.48
CA GLY A 126 -8.92 -11.75 -12.20
C GLY A 126 -7.71 -11.90 -13.12
N ALA A 127 -7.38 -13.13 -13.51
CA ALA A 127 -6.24 -13.42 -14.38
C ALA A 127 -6.52 -13.15 -15.86
N HIS A 128 -7.77 -13.26 -16.34
CA HIS A 128 -8.07 -13.28 -17.76
C HIS A 128 -8.00 -11.89 -18.41
N LEU A 129 -7.21 -11.76 -19.48
CA LEU A 129 -6.94 -10.52 -20.20
C LEU A 129 -8.20 -9.72 -20.58
N LYS A 130 -9.27 -10.40 -21.02
CA LYS A 130 -10.52 -9.75 -21.43
C LYS A 130 -11.21 -8.94 -20.33
N ASN A 131 -10.96 -9.28 -19.07
CA ASN A 131 -11.57 -8.61 -17.91
C ASN A 131 -10.78 -7.38 -17.46
N ASN A 132 -9.61 -7.12 -18.06
CA ASN A 132 -8.79 -5.92 -17.85
C ASN A 132 -8.55 -5.58 -16.37
N GLN A 133 -8.29 -6.60 -15.56
CA GLN A 133 -8.09 -6.44 -14.12
C GLN A 133 -6.68 -5.93 -13.80
N LYS A 134 -6.54 -4.86 -13.03
CA LYS A 134 -5.27 -4.18 -12.74
C LYS A 134 -4.26 -5.06 -12.01
N ASN A 135 -4.77 -5.97 -11.18
CA ASN A 135 -3.99 -6.88 -10.34
C ASN A 135 -3.83 -8.28 -10.98
N ALA A 136 -4.10 -8.44 -12.29
CA ALA A 136 -3.98 -9.74 -12.98
C ALA A 136 -2.62 -10.40 -12.78
N TYR A 137 -1.54 -9.61 -12.69
CA TYR A 137 -0.16 -10.10 -12.54
C TYR A 137 0.07 -10.92 -11.25
N PHE A 138 -0.75 -10.77 -10.20
CA PHE A 138 -0.67 -11.62 -8.99
C PHE A 138 -0.89 -13.10 -9.28
N PHE A 139 -1.63 -13.41 -10.34
CA PHE A 139 -1.87 -14.79 -10.77
C PHE A 139 -0.75 -15.33 -11.68
N GLY A 140 0.26 -14.52 -12.01
CA GLY A 140 1.34 -14.87 -12.94
C GLY A 140 2.16 -16.11 -12.57
N TYR A 141 2.17 -16.47 -11.30
CA TYR A 141 2.80 -17.71 -10.84
C TYR A 141 1.95 -18.97 -11.07
N ILE A 142 0.66 -18.85 -11.37
CA ILE A 142 -0.24 -20.01 -11.57
C ILE A 142 -0.09 -20.53 -13.00
N GLU A 143 0.09 -21.84 -13.16
CA GLU A 143 0.25 -22.46 -14.48
C GLU A 143 -0.90 -22.12 -15.42
N GLY A 144 -0.55 -21.73 -16.64
CA GLY A 144 -1.49 -21.32 -17.69
C GLY A 144 -1.80 -19.81 -17.71
N TYR A 145 -1.15 -19.00 -16.86
CA TYR A 145 -1.33 -17.56 -16.89
C TYR A 145 -0.96 -16.96 -18.24
N ASP A 146 0.12 -17.38 -18.84
CA ASP A 146 0.58 -16.97 -20.19
C ASP A 146 -0.46 -17.19 -21.29
N LYS A 147 -1.35 -18.17 -21.12
CA LYS A 147 -2.41 -18.52 -22.07
C LYS A 147 -3.68 -17.70 -21.87
N VAL A 148 -4.02 -17.33 -20.63
CA VAL A 148 -5.19 -16.50 -20.33
C VAL A 148 -4.86 -15.02 -20.35
N HIS A 149 -3.57 -14.65 -20.21
CA HIS A 149 -3.05 -13.27 -20.18
C HIS A 149 -1.72 -13.16 -20.93
N PRO A 150 -1.71 -13.37 -22.27
CA PRO A 150 -0.50 -13.25 -23.05
C PRO A 150 -0.03 -11.79 -23.11
N GLU A 151 1.29 -11.57 -23.21
CA GLU A 151 1.86 -10.24 -23.39
C GLU A 151 1.47 -9.60 -24.74
N LYS A 152 1.16 -10.42 -25.75
CA LYS A 152 0.75 -10.00 -27.09
C LYS A 152 -0.33 -10.93 -27.63
N GLY A 153 -1.29 -10.35 -28.35
CA GLY A 153 -2.37 -11.11 -28.97
C GLY A 153 -3.50 -11.45 -28.00
N ASP A 154 -4.39 -12.33 -28.42
CA ASP A 154 -5.58 -12.74 -27.67
C ASP A 154 -5.28 -13.92 -26.76
N ALA A 155 -6.07 -14.08 -25.70
CA ALA A 155 -6.00 -15.24 -24.83
C ALA A 155 -6.29 -16.53 -25.62
N SER A 156 -5.47 -17.56 -25.40
CA SER A 156 -5.62 -18.89 -26.03
C SER A 156 -6.30 -19.91 -25.12
N ALA A 157 -6.62 -19.52 -23.90
CA ALA A 157 -7.37 -20.33 -22.92
C ALA A 157 -8.31 -19.46 -22.10
N ASP A 158 -9.42 -20.03 -21.64
CA ASP A 158 -10.41 -19.32 -20.79
C ASP A 158 -10.10 -19.40 -19.30
N LYS A 159 -9.25 -20.34 -18.88
CA LYS A 159 -8.95 -20.63 -17.48
C LYS A 159 -7.49 -20.98 -17.26
N LEU A 160 -7.00 -20.67 -16.06
CA LEU A 160 -5.70 -21.08 -15.57
C LEU A 160 -5.66 -22.63 -15.45
N SER A 161 -4.74 -23.28 -16.17
CA SER A 161 -4.61 -24.76 -16.15
C SER A 161 -4.14 -25.28 -14.79
N GLY A 162 -3.49 -24.44 -13.98
CA GLY A 162 -3.02 -24.76 -12.63
C GLY A 162 -4.11 -24.78 -11.55
N LEU A 163 -5.35 -24.40 -11.85
CA LEU A 163 -6.45 -24.35 -10.87
C LEU A 163 -7.42 -25.52 -11.08
N LYS A 164 -7.74 -26.25 -10.00
CA LYS A 164 -8.71 -27.33 -10.06
C LYS A 164 -9.54 -27.39 -8.78
N VAL A 165 -10.86 -27.28 -8.90
CA VAL A 165 -11.81 -27.59 -7.82
C VAL A 165 -11.86 -29.11 -7.64
N VAL A 166 -11.64 -29.57 -6.41
CA VAL A 166 -11.75 -31.01 -6.03
C VAL A 166 -13.13 -31.28 -5.48
N ASP A 167 -13.59 -30.43 -4.54
CA ASP A 167 -14.93 -30.45 -3.95
C ASP A 167 -15.28 -29.03 -3.46
N ASP A 168 -16.42 -28.84 -2.77
CA ASP A 168 -16.89 -27.54 -2.31
C ASP A 168 -15.89 -26.83 -1.36
N LYS A 169 -15.01 -27.58 -0.71
CA LYS A 169 -14.06 -27.04 0.29
C LYS A 169 -12.61 -27.22 -0.09
N THR A 170 -12.33 -27.90 -1.19
CA THR A 170 -10.96 -28.25 -1.56
C THR A 170 -10.68 -27.87 -3.00
N PHE A 171 -9.58 -27.18 -3.23
CA PHE A 171 -9.04 -26.96 -4.57
C PHE A 171 -7.52 -27.08 -4.56
N THR A 172 -6.95 -27.33 -5.73
CA THR A 172 -5.51 -27.39 -5.91
C THR A 172 -5.01 -26.26 -6.78
N VAL A 173 -3.78 -25.85 -6.51
CA VAL A 173 -3.06 -24.83 -7.27
C VAL A 173 -1.70 -25.39 -7.68
N LYS A 174 -1.41 -25.35 -8.98
CA LYS A 174 -0.10 -25.67 -9.52
C LYS A 174 0.57 -24.39 -9.99
N LEU A 175 1.76 -24.10 -9.49
CA LEU A 175 2.57 -22.96 -9.89
C LEU A 175 3.48 -23.32 -11.07
N THR A 176 3.89 -22.33 -11.83
CA THR A 176 4.87 -22.47 -12.93
C THR A 176 6.25 -22.83 -12.43
N GLN A 177 6.57 -22.45 -11.19
CA GLN A 177 7.85 -22.72 -10.52
C GLN A 177 7.63 -22.94 -9.02
N LYS A 178 8.66 -23.44 -8.33
CA LYS A 178 8.63 -23.56 -6.86
C LYS A 178 8.58 -22.17 -6.23
N PHE A 179 7.68 -22.00 -5.26
CA PHE A 179 7.55 -20.77 -4.49
C PHE A 179 7.02 -21.10 -3.08
N SER A 180 7.92 -21.44 -2.16
CA SER A 180 7.58 -21.94 -0.83
C SER A 180 6.81 -20.94 0.03
N THR A 181 7.04 -19.65 -0.15
CA THR A 181 6.35 -18.59 0.58
C THR A 181 5.08 -18.09 -0.11
N TRP A 182 4.69 -18.68 -1.24
CA TRP A 182 3.47 -18.32 -1.97
C TRP A 182 2.20 -18.27 -1.09
N PRO A 183 1.96 -19.17 -0.11
CA PRO A 183 0.80 -19.07 0.76
C PRO A 183 0.71 -17.74 1.51
N LYS A 184 1.84 -17.10 1.81
CA LYS A 184 1.87 -15.81 2.48
C LYS A 184 1.42 -14.65 1.58
N THR A 185 1.41 -14.80 0.26
CA THR A 185 0.92 -13.78 -0.68
C THR A 185 -0.61 -13.72 -0.74
N LEU A 186 -1.29 -14.81 -0.32
CA LEU A 186 -2.73 -15.00 -0.45
C LEU A 186 -3.59 -14.13 0.48
N GLY A 187 -2.96 -13.28 1.28
CA GLY A 187 -3.63 -12.22 2.04
C GLY A 187 -3.91 -10.95 1.24
N TYR A 188 -3.33 -10.81 0.04
CA TYR A 188 -3.61 -9.67 -0.83
C TYR A 188 -5.03 -9.74 -1.40
N PRO A 189 -5.76 -8.59 -1.48
CA PRO A 189 -7.16 -8.56 -1.89
C PRO A 189 -7.47 -9.24 -3.22
N ALA A 190 -6.55 -9.23 -4.20
CA ALA A 190 -6.76 -9.88 -5.50
C ALA A 190 -7.14 -11.37 -5.38
N PHE A 191 -6.72 -12.04 -4.30
CA PHE A 191 -7.01 -13.45 -4.03
C PHE A 191 -8.33 -13.68 -3.24
N ALA A 192 -9.13 -12.64 -2.99
CA ALA A 192 -10.41 -12.78 -2.30
C ALA A 192 -11.43 -13.60 -3.13
N PRO A 193 -12.38 -14.27 -2.47
CA PRO A 193 -13.44 -15.01 -3.16
C PRO A 193 -14.50 -14.05 -3.69
N LEU A 194 -15.22 -14.45 -4.75
CA LEU A 194 -16.36 -13.72 -5.28
C LEU A 194 -17.64 -14.57 -5.23
N PRO A 195 -18.80 -13.99 -4.90
CA PRO A 195 -20.09 -14.67 -4.92
C PRO A 195 -20.57 -14.92 -6.35
N LYS A 196 -21.51 -15.84 -6.54
CA LYS A 196 -22.12 -16.08 -7.84
C LYS A 196 -22.81 -14.83 -8.41
N THR A 197 -23.43 -14.05 -7.55
CA THR A 197 -24.11 -12.79 -7.91
C THR A 197 -23.18 -11.79 -8.62
N PHE A 198 -21.87 -11.83 -8.40
CA PHE A 198 -20.88 -11.04 -9.15
C PHE A 198 -20.94 -11.34 -10.67
N TYR A 199 -21.13 -12.61 -11.04
CA TYR A 199 -21.14 -13.02 -12.45
C TYR A 199 -22.55 -12.95 -13.07
N ASP A 200 -23.59 -13.02 -12.23
CA ASP A 200 -24.98 -12.98 -12.70
C ASP A 200 -25.42 -11.56 -13.12
N ASP A 201 -25.00 -10.54 -12.35
CA ASP A 201 -25.27 -9.13 -12.63
C ASP A 201 -24.12 -8.27 -12.08
N HIS A 202 -23.10 -8.06 -12.90
CA HIS A 202 -21.88 -7.37 -12.54
C HIS A 202 -22.11 -5.88 -12.18
N ASP A 203 -22.97 -5.21 -12.96
CA ASP A 203 -23.26 -3.77 -12.75
C ASP A 203 -24.02 -3.55 -11.42
N ALA A 204 -25.00 -4.40 -11.12
CA ALA A 204 -25.71 -4.35 -9.84
C ALA A 204 -24.77 -4.67 -8.67
N TRP A 205 -23.84 -5.64 -8.86
CA TRP A 205 -22.85 -5.96 -7.84
C TRP A 205 -21.88 -4.81 -7.60
N LEU A 206 -21.41 -4.12 -8.64
CA LEU A 206 -20.52 -2.95 -8.51
C LEU A 206 -21.20 -1.79 -7.77
N ALA A 207 -22.51 -1.61 -7.94
CA ALA A 207 -23.26 -0.58 -7.23
C ALA A 207 -23.35 -0.85 -5.71
N LYS A 208 -23.37 -2.14 -5.31
CA LYS A 208 -23.41 -2.58 -3.91
C LYS A 208 -22.65 -3.90 -3.75
N PRO A 209 -21.30 -3.85 -3.61
CA PRO A 209 -20.49 -5.04 -3.52
C PRO A 209 -20.89 -5.95 -2.36
N VAL A 210 -21.02 -7.25 -2.66
CA VAL A 210 -21.29 -8.32 -1.70
C VAL A 210 -19.99 -9.05 -1.41
N GLY A 211 -19.56 -9.02 -0.16
CA GLY A 211 -18.34 -9.66 0.32
C GLY A 211 -18.62 -10.63 1.47
N ASN A 212 -17.54 -11.16 2.06
CA ASN A 212 -17.54 -12.08 3.19
C ASN A 212 -16.79 -11.55 4.41
N GLY A 213 -16.58 -10.22 4.48
CA GLY A 213 -15.89 -9.53 5.57
C GLY A 213 -16.83 -9.07 6.69
N PRO A 214 -16.30 -8.42 7.74
CA PRO A 214 -17.05 -7.99 8.92
C PRO A 214 -18.02 -6.82 8.69
N TYR A 215 -17.95 -6.18 7.53
CA TYR A 215 -18.86 -5.09 7.15
C TYR A 215 -19.53 -5.36 5.81
N THR A 216 -20.69 -4.73 5.62
CA THR A 216 -21.42 -4.67 4.35
C THR A 216 -21.50 -3.23 3.87
N VAL A 217 -21.54 -3.03 2.55
CA VAL A 217 -21.83 -1.72 1.97
C VAL A 217 -23.33 -1.44 2.13
N ASP A 218 -23.64 -0.37 2.86
CA ASP A 218 -25.02 0.13 3.01
C ASP A 218 -25.37 1.07 1.86
N SER A 219 -24.54 2.11 1.65
CA SER A 219 -24.69 3.07 0.56
C SER A 219 -23.34 3.60 0.08
N TYR A 220 -23.30 4.02 -1.19
CA TYR A 220 -22.17 4.72 -1.77
C TYR A 220 -22.66 5.90 -2.60
N ASP A 221 -22.41 7.09 -2.10
CA ASP A 221 -22.65 8.37 -2.77
C ASP A 221 -21.30 8.92 -3.25
N LYS A 222 -21.00 8.68 -4.53
CA LYS A 222 -19.70 8.98 -5.14
C LYS A 222 -19.38 10.47 -5.04
N GLY A 223 -18.16 10.80 -4.63
CA GLY A 223 -17.70 12.17 -4.39
C GLY A 223 -18.13 12.74 -3.03
N SER A 224 -18.86 11.97 -2.21
CA SER A 224 -19.39 12.43 -0.92
C SER A 224 -19.07 11.45 0.21
N LYS A 225 -19.66 10.27 0.18
CA LYS A 225 -19.58 9.34 1.32
C LYS A 225 -19.86 7.91 0.91
N MET A 226 -19.14 6.97 1.54
CA MET A 226 -19.53 5.56 1.58
C MET A 226 -19.87 5.17 3.02
N SER A 227 -21.01 4.51 3.20
CA SER A 227 -21.46 3.99 4.49
C SER A 227 -21.32 2.47 4.52
N LEU A 228 -20.56 1.98 5.51
CA LEU A 228 -20.43 0.56 5.78
C LEU A 228 -21.06 0.25 7.13
N ARG A 229 -21.72 -0.90 7.25
CA ARG A 229 -22.39 -1.33 8.48
C ARG A 229 -21.85 -2.68 8.92
N LYS A 230 -21.73 -2.85 10.21
CA LYS A 230 -21.37 -4.13 10.82
C LYS A 230 -22.28 -5.23 10.32
N TRP A 231 -21.69 -6.36 9.96
CA TRP A 231 -22.44 -7.56 9.60
C TRP A 231 -22.49 -8.52 10.79
N ASP A 232 -23.66 -8.64 11.44
CA ASP A 232 -23.82 -9.41 12.67
C ASP A 232 -23.61 -10.93 12.46
N ASP A 233 -24.01 -11.46 11.27
CA ASP A 233 -23.84 -12.87 10.90
C ASP A 233 -22.44 -13.18 10.35
N TYR A 234 -21.48 -12.26 10.47
CA TYR A 234 -20.12 -12.49 10.03
C TYR A 234 -19.48 -13.72 10.69
N SER A 235 -18.92 -14.60 9.87
CA SER A 235 -18.42 -15.92 10.30
C SER A 235 -17.02 -15.88 10.93
N GLY A 236 -16.22 -14.85 10.66
CA GLY A 236 -14.84 -14.75 11.14
C GLY A 236 -14.72 -14.35 12.61
N GLU A 237 -13.52 -14.52 13.16
CA GLU A 237 -13.20 -14.21 14.57
C GLU A 237 -12.99 -12.70 14.79
N ASP A 238 -12.55 -11.96 13.76
CA ASP A 238 -12.21 -10.54 13.79
C ASP A 238 -13.43 -9.64 13.54
N LYS A 239 -14.49 -9.86 14.33
CA LYS A 239 -15.75 -9.10 14.28
C LYS A 239 -15.54 -7.61 14.55
N ALA A 240 -16.38 -6.78 13.92
CA ALA A 240 -16.39 -5.34 14.16
C ALA A 240 -16.79 -5.03 15.61
N LYS A 241 -16.01 -4.14 16.27
CA LYS A 241 -16.26 -3.64 17.64
C LYS A 241 -17.05 -2.33 17.65
N ASN A 242 -17.46 -1.84 16.49
CA ASN A 242 -18.32 -0.68 16.27
C ASN A 242 -19.52 -1.06 15.40
N GLY A 243 -20.48 -0.16 15.23
CA GLY A 243 -21.69 -0.38 14.42
C GLY A 243 -21.47 -0.19 12.92
N GLY A 244 -20.34 0.42 12.52
CA GLY A 244 -20.03 0.69 11.13
C GLY A 244 -19.02 1.80 10.94
N VAL A 245 -18.74 2.12 9.68
CA VAL A 245 -17.81 3.17 9.28
C VAL A 245 -18.46 4.04 8.19
N ASP A 246 -18.44 5.34 8.38
CA ASP A 246 -18.78 6.33 7.37
C ASP A 246 -17.48 6.94 6.81
N LEU A 247 -17.13 6.57 5.59
CA LEU A 247 -15.97 7.10 4.86
C LEU A 247 -16.38 8.38 4.15
N LYS A 248 -15.95 9.54 4.67
CA LYS A 248 -16.28 10.87 4.13
C LYS A 248 -15.21 11.32 3.14
N VAL A 249 -15.62 11.72 1.94
CA VAL A 249 -14.70 12.15 0.89
C VAL A 249 -14.15 13.54 1.19
N TYR A 250 -12.82 13.66 1.23
CA TYR A 250 -12.10 14.92 1.30
C TYR A 250 -11.13 15.03 0.11
N THR A 251 -11.13 16.18 -0.54
CA THR A 251 -10.18 16.52 -1.62
C THR A 251 -8.95 17.23 -1.09
N ASP A 252 -8.96 17.63 0.18
CA ASP A 252 -7.84 18.27 0.91
C ASP A 252 -7.75 17.73 2.34
N ASN A 253 -6.62 17.10 2.67
CA ASN A 253 -6.36 16.55 3.99
C ASN A 253 -6.29 17.62 5.10
N ASN A 254 -5.98 18.89 4.78
CA ASN A 254 -6.03 19.96 5.78
C ASN A 254 -7.48 20.24 6.24
N THR A 255 -8.45 20.13 5.34
CA THR A 255 -9.87 20.24 5.68
C THR A 255 -10.29 19.08 6.58
N ALA A 256 -9.89 17.84 6.25
CA ALA A 256 -10.15 16.67 7.09
C ALA A 256 -9.54 16.81 8.50
N TYR A 257 -8.30 17.33 8.59
CA TYR A 257 -7.65 17.59 9.87
C TYR A 257 -8.37 18.66 10.68
N THR A 258 -8.85 19.72 10.03
CA THR A 258 -9.65 20.77 10.67
C THR A 258 -10.96 20.21 11.24
N ASP A 259 -11.64 19.35 10.48
CA ASP A 259 -12.88 18.68 10.92
C ASP A 259 -12.62 17.72 12.09
N LEU A 260 -11.48 17.02 12.10
CA LEU A 260 -11.05 16.20 13.25
C LEU A 260 -10.89 17.08 14.51
N MET A 261 -10.18 18.21 14.39
CA MET A 261 -9.95 19.12 15.52
C MET A 261 -11.23 19.79 16.01
N ALA A 262 -12.21 19.99 15.13
CA ALA A 262 -13.55 20.51 15.47
C ALA A 262 -14.51 19.44 16.02
N GLY A 263 -14.11 18.16 16.05
CA GLY A 263 -14.95 17.04 16.51
C GLY A 263 -16.04 16.61 15.53
N ASN A 264 -15.93 17.00 14.23
CA ASN A 264 -16.83 16.62 13.13
C ASN A 264 -16.40 15.33 12.42
N LEU A 265 -15.21 14.85 12.72
CA LEU A 265 -14.61 13.63 12.18
C LEU A 265 -13.93 12.85 13.31
N ASP A 266 -13.94 11.53 13.24
CA ASP A 266 -13.32 10.69 14.28
C ASP A 266 -11.91 10.24 13.92
N LEU A 267 -11.59 10.14 12.64
CA LEU A 267 -10.30 9.62 12.19
C LEU A 267 -9.82 10.32 10.92
N VAL A 268 -8.57 10.78 10.94
CA VAL A 268 -7.77 11.16 9.77
C VAL A 268 -6.60 10.21 9.70
N ASP A 269 -6.51 9.43 8.63
CA ASP A 269 -5.50 8.37 8.47
C ASP A 269 -4.28 8.77 7.62
N ASP A 270 -4.20 10.05 7.25
CA ASP A 270 -3.04 10.68 6.63
C ASP A 270 -2.95 12.14 7.09
N VAL A 271 -2.21 12.38 8.16
CA VAL A 271 -2.01 13.73 8.70
C VAL A 271 -1.24 14.58 7.69
N PRO A 272 -1.79 15.74 7.26
CA PRO A 272 -1.16 16.53 6.22
C PRO A 272 0.23 17.06 6.65
N ALA A 273 1.16 17.13 5.70
CA ALA A 273 2.55 17.52 5.95
C ALA A 273 2.68 18.87 6.67
N SER A 274 1.78 19.81 6.39
CA SER A 274 1.70 21.13 7.05
C SER A 274 1.42 21.05 8.55
N GLN A 275 0.77 19.97 9.02
CA GLN A 275 0.37 19.75 10.41
C GLN A 275 1.31 18.83 11.19
N LEU A 276 2.22 18.10 10.53
CA LEU A 276 3.10 17.11 11.18
C LEU A 276 3.88 17.70 12.37
N LYS A 277 4.34 18.96 12.24
CA LYS A 277 5.08 19.65 13.29
C LYS A 277 4.25 19.80 14.57
N ASN A 278 2.96 20.02 14.45
CA ASN A 278 2.05 20.34 15.55
C ASN A 278 1.21 19.11 15.98
N ALA A 279 1.10 18.09 15.14
CA ALA A 279 0.17 16.96 15.34
C ALA A 279 0.32 16.28 16.72
N LYS A 280 1.56 16.13 17.23
CA LYS A 280 1.79 15.56 18.56
C LYS A 280 1.33 16.47 19.69
N SER A 281 1.48 17.81 19.55
CA SER A 281 0.97 18.76 20.54
C SER A 281 -0.54 18.89 20.52
N ASP A 282 -1.16 18.81 19.34
CA ASP A 282 -2.59 19.01 19.15
C ASP A 282 -3.41 17.79 19.60
N LEU A 283 -2.90 16.59 19.32
CA LEU A 283 -3.60 15.33 19.51
C LEU A 283 -3.10 14.51 20.73
N GLY A 284 -1.88 14.80 21.21
CA GLY A 284 -1.28 14.02 22.31
C GLY A 284 -1.11 12.54 21.93
N ASP A 285 -1.65 11.63 22.74
CA ASP A 285 -1.60 10.18 22.49
C ASP A 285 -2.56 9.71 21.38
N ARG A 286 -3.43 10.60 20.89
CA ARG A 286 -4.30 10.37 19.74
C ARG A 286 -3.60 10.61 18.39
N TYR A 287 -2.33 11.04 18.40
CA TYR A 287 -1.48 11.07 17.22
C TYR A 287 -0.73 9.75 17.06
N ILE A 288 -0.93 9.08 15.94
CA ILE A 288 -0.24 7.84 15.56
C ILE A 288 0.86 8.19 14.56
N ASN A 289 2.06 7.68 14.80
CA ASN A 289 3.19 7.74 13.88
C ASN A 289 3.95 6.41 14.00
N THR A 290 3.64 5.46 13.13
CA THR A 290 4.14 4.07 13.20
C THR A 290 4.77 3.65 11.87
N PRO A 291 5.80 2.80 11.87
CA PRO A 291 6.39 2.27 10.65
C PRO A 291 5.36 1.64 9.72
N ALA A 292 5.51 1.84 8.41
CA ALA A 292 4.71 1.23 7.36
C ALA A 292 5.57 0.48 6.35
N GLY A 293 4.97 -0.41 5.58
CA GLY A 293 5.65 -1.20 4.54
C GLY A 293 6.01 -0.40 3.30
N ILE A 294 6.58 0.80 3.47
CA ILE A 294 6.88 1.73 2.39
C ILE A 294 8.35 2.14 2.45
N ILE A 295 9.03 2.04 1.32
CA ILE A 295 10.38 2.57 1.12
C ILE A 295 10.42 3.58 0.00
N GLN A 296 11.19 4.65 0.19
CA GLN A 296 11.56 5.61 -0.85
C GLN A 296 12.98 5.34 -1.33
N THR A 297 13.19 5.36 -2.65
CA THR A 297 14.49 5.11 -3.27
C THR A 297 14.77 6.11 -4.41
N LEU A 298 16.03 6.12 -4.90
CA LEU A 298 16.40 6.71 -6.18
C LEU A 298 16.82 5.60 -7.14
N ALA A 299 16.12 5.50 -8.26
CA ALA A 299 16.43 4.53 -9.33
C ALA A 299 17.27 5.17 -10.44
N PHE A 300 17.92 4.33 -11.25
CA PHE A 300 18.81 4.72 -12.35
C PHE A 300 18.46 4.03 -13.66
N PRO A 301 18.69 4.67 -14.84
CA PRO A 301 18.39 4.13 -16.14
C PRO A 301 19.50 3.19 -16.64
N PHE A 302 19.47 1.91 -16.27
CA PHE A 302 20.45 0.93 -16.76
C PHE A 302 20.32 0.63 -18.25
N TYR A 303 19.22 1.01 -18.87
CA TYR A 303 19.07 1.03 -20.33
C TYR A 303 19.93 2.13 -21.01
N ASP A 304 20.40 3.14 -20.25
CA ASP A 304 21.39 4.11 -20.71
C ASP A 304 22.81 3.63 -20.32
N SER A 305 23.67 3.41 -21.33
CA SER A 305 25.05 2.96 -21.16
C SER A 305 25.89 3.88 -20.25
N LYS A 306 25.49 5.15 -20.09
CA LYS A 306 26.16 6.06 -19.15
C LYS A 306 26.03 5.63 -17.70
N TRP A 307 24.98 4.90 -17.34
CA TRP A 307 24.71 4.43 -15.99
C TRP A 307 24.96 2.93 -15.78
N SER A 308 25.06 2.13 -16.87
CA SER A 308 25.24 0.68 -16.81
C SER A 308 26.69 0.22 -17.03
N LYS A 309 27.60 1.09 -17.51
CA LYS A 309 29.01 0.72 -17.74
C LYS A 309 29.73 0.42 -16.42
N ALA A 310 30.79 -0.38 -16.49
CA ALA A 310 31.65 -0.72 -15.36
C ALA A 310 32.21 0.56 -14.67
N GLY A 311 32.30 0.53 -13.36
CA GLY A 311 32.72 1.66 -12.50
C GLY A 311 31.55 2.53 -12.02
N MET A 312 30.37 2.48 -12.66
CA MET A 312 29.23 3.28 -12.22
C MET A 312 28.64 2.84 -10.88
N GLU A 313 28.89 1.62 -10.44
CA GLU A 313 28.57 1.17 -9.08
C GLU A 313 29.25 2.06 -8.03
N LYS A 314 30.51 2.45 -8.24
CA LYS A 314 31.23 3.37 -7.35
C LYS A 314 30.60 4.78 -7.34
N VAL A 315 30.18 5.26 -8.52
CA VAL A 315 29.49 6.56 -8.61
C VAL A 315 28.18 6.51 -7.85
N ARG A 316 27.35 5.46 -8.03
CA ARG A 316 26.07 5.31 -7.30
C ARG A 316 26.28 5.14 -5.79
N GLN A 317 27.28 4.38 -5.37
CA GLN A 317 27.67 4.26 -3.94
C GLN A 317 28.12 5.61 -3.37
N GLY A 318 28.95 6.36 -4.10
CA GLY A 318 29.38 7.70 -3.70
C GLY A 318 28.21 8.69 -3.62
N LEU A 319 27.28 8.66 -4.59
CA LEU A 319 26.04 9.46 -4.52
C LEU A 319 25.21 9.11 -3.30
N SER A 320 25.10 7.84 -2.95
CA SER A 320 24.40 7.39 -1.75
C SER A 320 25.05 7.92 -0.47
N MET A 321 26.39 7.89 -0.38
CA MET A 321 27.14 8.42 0.77
C MET A 321 27.13 9.96 0.86
N ALA A 322 26.83 10.66 -0.25
CA ALA A 322 26.67 12.11 -0.26
C ALA A 322 25.31 12.58 0.30
N ILE A 323 24.36 11.68 0.57
CA ILE A 323 23.03 12.01 1.07
C ILE A 323 22.98 11.89 2.59
N ASN A 324 22.82 13.02 3.29
CA ASN A 324 22.60 13.05 4.73
C ASN A 324 21.13 12.74 5.08
N ARG A 325 20.81 11.44 5.14
CA ARG A 325 19.45 10.94 5.38
C ARG A 325 18.87 11.40 6.71
N GLU A 326 19.68 11.39 7.79
CA GLU A 326 19.25 11.80 9.12
C GLU A 326 18.80 13.27 9.12
N GLN A 327 19.64 14.16 8.57
CA GLN A 327 19.30 15.57 8.49
C GLN A 327 18.01 15.79 7.69
N ILE A 328 17.84 15.08 6.57
CA ILE A 328 16.65 15.23 5.70
C ILE A 328 15.39 14.70 6.42
N THR A 329 15.47 13.52 7.04
CA THR A 329 14.31 12.96 7.76
C THR A 329 13.90 13.80 8.97
N ASP A 330 14.86 14.41 9.65
CA ASP A 330 14.58 15.30 10.77
C ASP A 330 13.97 16.64 10.33
N THR A 331 14.54 17.28 9.30
CA THR A 331 14.17 18.65 8.93
C THR A 331 12.99 18.73 7.97
N ILE A 332 12.88 17.81 7.01
CA ILE A 332 11.81 17.82 6.01
C ILE A 332 10.60 17.01 6.50
N PHE A 333 10.85 15.84 7.07
CA PHE A 333 9.78 14.90 7.41
C PHE A 333 9.41 14.88 8.89
N GLN A 334 10.02 15.71 9.74
CA GLN A 334 9.70 15.79 11.17
C GLN A 334 9.67 14.40 11.85
N LYS A 335 10.61 13.53 11.47
CA LYS A 335 10.74 12.13 11.97
C LYS A 335 9.57 11.20 11.62
N THR A 336 8.72 11.56 10.65
CA THR A 336 7.73 10.63 10.08
C THR A 336 8.34 9.67 9.05
N ARG A 337 9.65 9.75 8.89
CA ARG A 337 10.45 8.82 8.07
C ARG A 337 11.73 8.46 8.81
N THR A 338 12.19 7.23 8.58
CA THR A 338 13.42 6.71 9.17
C THR A 338 14.46 6.48 8.08
N PRO A 339 15.74 6.91 8.25
CA PRO A 339 16.81 6.61 7.31
C PRO A 339 16.87 5.13 6.95
N ALA A 340 16.90 4.80 5.67
CA ALA A 340 16.99 3.41 5.22
C ALA A 340 18.42 2.87 5.37
N THR A 341 18.52 1.65 5.87
CA THR A 341 19.76 0.87 6.03
C THR A 341 19.85 -0.33 5.09
N ASP A 342 18.80 -0.55 4.31
CA ASP A 342 18.63 -1.62 3.31
C ASP A 342 17.40 -1.34 2.41
N TRP A 343 17.00 -2.32 1.59
CA TRP A 343 15.92 -2.18 0.59
C TRP A 343 14.56 -2.69 1.04
N THR A 344 14.46 -3.21 2.27
CA THR A 344 13.22 -3.73 2.84
C THR A 344 12.75 -2.90 4.03
N SER A 345 11.46 -2.89 4.33
CA SER A 345 10.92 -2.11 5.45
C SER A 345 11.06 -2.84 6.79
N PRO A 346 11.44 -2.14 7.89
CA PRO A 346 11.48 -2.71 9.24
C PRO A 346 10.18 -3.36 9.70
N VAL A 347 9.05 -2.95 9.13
CA VAL A 347 7.72 -3.50 9.47
C VAL A 347 7.58 -4.98 9.15
N LEU A 348 8.44 -5.52 8.28
CA LEU A 348 8.48 -6.95 7.99
C LEU A 348 8.91 -7.79 9.21
N GLY A 349 9.63 -7.21 10.17
CA GLY A 349 10.28 -7.98 11.22
C GLY A 349 11.22 -9.06 10.67
N GLU A 350 11.84 -9.84 11.56
CA GLU A 350 12.72 -10.94 11.16
C GLU A 350 11.96 -12.03 10.38
N ALA A 351 10.72 -12.32 10.76
CA ALA A 351 9.88 -13.33 10.13
C ALA A 351 9.52 -13.01 8.66
N GLY A 352 9.39 -11.73 8.33
CA GLY A 352 9.18 -11.23 6.96
C GLY A 352 10.46 -11.01 6.18
N GLY A 353 11.63 -11.10 6.84
CA GLY A 353 12.95 -11.07 6.23
C GLY A 353 13.75 -9.79 6.44
N TYR A 354 13.22 -8.79 7.18
CA TYR A 354 13.99 -7.58 7.48
C TYR A 354 15.26 -7.87 8.27
N LYS A 355 16.36 -7.28 7.85
CA LYS A 355 17.63 -7.30 8.57
C LYS A 355 18.35 -5.98 8.39
N SER A 356 18.38 -5.19 9.47
CA SER A 356 19.00 -3.87 9.44
C SER A 356 20.47 -3.89 9.05
N GLY A 357 20.91 -2.93 8.23
CA GLY A 357 22.30 -2.65 7.96
C GLY A 357 22.91 -3.44 6.80
N LEU A 358 22.12 -4.15 5.99
CA LEU A 358 22.63 -4.90 4.83
C LEU A 358 23.23 -3.99 3.74
N CYS A 359 22.81 -2.73 3.65
CA CYS A 359 23.43 -1.74 2.77
C CYS A 359 24.87 -1.39 3.18
N GLY A 360 25.20 -1.51 4.47
CA GLY A 360 26.53 -1.23 5.00
C GLY A 360 26.96 0.24 4.89
N ASP A 361 28.24 0.48 4.57
CA ASP A 361 28.82 1.81 4.47
C ASP A 361 28.15 2.72 3.41
N PRO A 362 27.77 2.24 2.21
CA PRO A 362 27.13 3.08 1.21
C PRO A 362 25.86 3.79 1.68
N CYS A 363 25.19 3.31 2.73
CA CYS A 363 24.02 4.00 3.31
C CYS A 363 24.36 4.97 4.45
N LYS A 364 25.62 5.12 4.81
CA LYS A 364 26.09 6.09 5.80
C LYS A 364 26.55 7.37 5.10
N TYR A 365 26.28 8.52 5.69
CA TYR A 365 26.75 9.80 5.18
C TYR A 365 28.26 9.95 5.41
N ASP A 366 29.02 10.16 4.33
CA ASP A 366 30.48 10.43 4.37
C ASP A 366 30.85 11.23 3.10
N ALA A 367 31.00 12.53 3.24
CA ALA A 367 31.25 13.44 2.12
C ALA A 367 32.61 13.19 1.44
N ASP A 368 33.66 12.85 2.21
CA ASP A 368 35.00 12.67 1.67
C ASP A 368 35.10 11.34 0.90
N LYS A 369 34.54 10.26 1.46
CA LYS A 369 34.46 8.97 0.79
C LYS A 369 33.55 9.03 -0.45
N ALA A 370 32.45 9.79 -0.39
CA ALA A 370 31.57 10.06 -1.52
C ALA A 370 32.33 10.69 -2.70
N LYS A 371 33.07 11.79 -2.44
CA LYS A 371 33.92 12.44 -3.45
C LYS A 371 34.89 11.48 -4.11
N LYS A 372 35.58 10.70 -3.29
CA LYS A 372 36.57 9.73 -3.77
C LYS A 372 35.92 8.67 -4.65
N LEU A 373 34.85 8.05 -4.20
CA LEU A 373 34.15 6.98 -4.96
C LEU A 373 33.60 7.50 -6.29
N ILE A 374 33.03 8.71 -6.32
CA ILE A 374 32.54 9.33 -7.56
C ILE A 374 33.68 9.57 -8.53
N ALA A 375 34.82 10.08 -8.05
CA ALA A 375 36.00 10.28 -8.89
C ALA A 375 36.59 8.97 -9.40
N ASP A 376 36.75 7.96 -8.54
CA ASP A 376 37.25 6.61 -8.88
C ASP A 376 36.33 5.88 -9.89
N GLY A 377 35.03 6.20 -9.90
CA GLY A 377 34.04 5.68 -10.86
C GLY A 377 33.96 6.48 -12.18
N GLY A 378 34.76 7.52 -12.34
CA GLY A 378 34.81 8.33 -13.55
C GLY A 378 33.86 9.53 -13.58
N GLY A 379 33.33 9.92 -12.42
CA GLY A 379 32.46 11.10 -12.24
C GLY A 379 30.99 10.88 -12.58
N ILE A 380 30.15 11.82 -12.23
CA ILE A 380 28.72 11.83 -12.57
C ILE A 380 28.60 11.99 -14.10
N PRO A 381 27.81 11.15 -14.80
CA PRO A 381 27.57 11.30 -16.23
C PRO A 381 27.06 12.70 -16.59
N GLY A 382 27.78 13.40 -17.48
CA GLY A 382 27.49 14.80 -17.84
C GLY A 382 27.78 15.84 -16.75
N GLY A 383 28.43 15.45 -15.64
CA GLY A 383 28.81 16.34 -14.54
C GLY A 383 27.68 16.73 -13.58
N THR A 384 26.43 16.44 -13.90
CA THR A 384 25.25 16.81 -13.10
C THR A 384 24.27 15.65 -13.00
N LEU A 385 23.92 15.26 -11.77
CA LEU A 385 22.83 14.32 -11.50
C LEU A 385 21.49 15.06 -11.64
N LYS A 386 20.64 14.62 -12.55
CA LYS A 386 19.23 15.01 -12.58
C LYS A 386 18.41 14.01 -11.77
N ILE A 387 17.53 14.48 -10.88
CA ILE A 387 16.57 13.65 -10.16
C ILE A 387 15.16 14.01 -10.64
N THR A 388 14.56 13.14 -11.45
CA THR A 388 13.21 13.36 -11.96
C THR A 388 12.16 12.94 -10.93
N TYR A 389 11.12 13.78 -10.76
CA TYR A 389 10.00 13.53 -9.85
C TYR A 389 8.70 14.12 -10.38
N ASN A 390 7.54 13.62 -9.94
CA ASN A 390 6.24 14.24 -10.21
C ASN A 390 5.97 15.37 -9.20
N ALA A 391 5.37 16.46 -9.67
CA ALA A 391 5.18 17.68 -8.88
C ALA A 391 3.75 17.83 -8.29
N ASP A 392 2.80 16.97 -8.69
CA ASP A 392 1.39 17.05 -8.32
C ASP A 392 1.05 16.51 -6.93
N THR A 393 1.80 15.53 -6.45
CA THR A 393 1.53 14.85 -5.17
C THR A 393 2.82 14.52 -4.43
N GLY A 394 2.72 14.20 -3.13
CA GLY A 394 3.78 13.58 -2.33
C GLY A 394 4.92 14.50 -1.89
N SER A 395 4.79 15.83 -2.01
CA SER A 395 5.82 16.82 -1.62
C SER A 395 7.23 16.44 -2.09
N HIS A 396 7.32 15.92 -3.33
CA HIS A 396 8.60 15.38 -3.83
C HIS A 396 9.64 16.45 -4.07
N LYS A 397 9.22 17.68 -4.40
CA LYS A 397 10.12 18.79 -4.65
C LYS A 397 11.01 19.08 -3.44
N GLU A 398 10.43 19.18 -2.26
CA GLU A 398 11.12 19.57 -1.03
C GLU A 398 12.24 18.59 -0.68
N TRP A 399 11.95 17.30 -0.71
CA TRP A 399 12.97 16.32 -0.37
C TRP A 399 13.99 16.10 -1.49
N VAL A 400 13.61 16.21 -2.77
CA VAL A 400 14.56 16.15 -3.89
C VAL A 400 15.54 17.32 -3.82
N ASP A 401 15.05 18.54 -3.54
CA ASP A 401 15.90 19.71 -3.33
C ASP A 401 16.85 19.49 -2.14
N ALA A 402 16.36 18.90 -1.02
CA ALA A 402 17.20 18.60 0.13
C ALA A 402 18.27 17.53 -0.18
N VAL A 403 17.94 16.50 -0.95
CA VAL A 403 18.89 15.48 -1.43
C VAL A 403 19.94 16.14 -2.34
N CYS A 404 19.51 16.96 -3.31
CA CYS A 404 20.44 17.67 -4.18
C CYS A 404 21.33 18.63 -3.41
N ASN A 405 20.80 19.38 -2.45
CA ASN A 405 21.62 20.25 -1.58
C ASN A 405 22.65 19.46 -0.77
N SER A 406 22.29 18.26 -0.27
CA SER A 406 23.24 17.39 0.43
C SER A 406 24.36 16.92 -0.50
N ILE A 407 24.04 16.46 -1.71
CA ILE A 407 25.02 16.04 -2.72
C ILE A 407 25.90 17.21 -3.15
N ASN A 408 25.34 18.38 -3.45
CA ASN A 408 26.06 19.57 -3.84
C ASN A 408 27.06 20.01 -2.76
N LYS A 409 26.62 20.04 -1.50
CA LYS A 409 27.49 20.35 -0.35
C LYS A 409 28.61 19.33 -0.20
N ALA A 410 28.29 18.03 -0.25
CA ALA A 410 29.28 16.95 -0.13
C ALA A 410 30.34 17.03 -1.22
N LEU A 411 29.96 17.37 -2.45
CA LEU A 411 30.87 17.48 -3.59
C LEU A 411 31.54 18.85 -3.73
N GLY A 412 31.06 19.88 -3.03
CA GLY A 412 31.59 21.25 -3.11
C GLY A 412 31.28 21.92 -4.46
N ASN A 413 30.17 21.57 -5.11
CA ASN A 413 29.75 22.13 -6.39
C ASN A 413 28.21 22.18 -6.46
N ASP A 414 27.63 23.38 -6.49
CA ASP A 414 26.19 23.65 -6.45
C ASP A 414 25.42 23.16 -7.69
N LYS A 415 26.12 22.63 -8.69
CA LYS A 415 25.54 22.08 -9.92
C LYS A 415 25.70 20.56 -10.07
N SER A 416 26.20 19.89 -9.03
CA SER A 416 26.39 18.43 -9.06
C SER A 416 25.07 17.66 -9.07
N CYS A 417 23.99 18.26 -8.51
CA CYS A 417 22.64 17.67 -8.50
C CYS A 417 21.57 18.75 -8.70
N VAL A 418 20.55 18.42 -9.49
CA VAL A 418 19.38 19.29 -9.73
C VAL A 418 18.10 18.45 -9.80
N GLY A 419 17.00 18.99 -9.26
CA GLY A 419 15.67 18.41 -9.42
C GLY A 419 15.10 18.65 -10.82
N SER A 420 14.36 17.69 -11.37
CA SER A 420 13.72 17.75 -12.68
C SER A 420 12.24 17.40 -12.56
N PRO A 421 11.33 18.39 -12.41
CA PRO A 421 9.91 18.11 -12.21
C PRO A 421 9.21 17.64 -13.48
N VAL A 422 8.26 16.72 -13.31
CA VAL A 422 7.24 16.33 -14.30
C VAL A 422 5.88 16.70 -13.72
N GLY A 423 4.97 17.23 -14.53
CA GLY A 423 3.71 17.82 -14.06
C GLY A 423 2.86 16.86 -13.23
N THR A 424 2.65 15.62 -13.72
CA THR A 424 1.77 14.65 -13.08
C THR A 424 2.46 13.30 -12.80
N PHE A 425 1.93 12.56 -11.84
CA PHE A 425 2.38 11.19 -11.56
C PHE A 425 2.16 10.26 -12.76
N ALA A 426 1.05 10.41 -13.47
CA ALA A 426 0.74 9.61 -14.66
C ALA A 426 1.79 9.82 -15.76
N ASP A 427 2.14 11.07 -16.06
CA ASP A 427 3.19 11.39 -17.05
C ASP A 427 4.56 10.88 -16.61
N PHE A 428 4.87 11.03 -15.33
CA PHE A 428 6.11 10.52 -14.75
C PHE A 428 6.19 8.99 -14.91
N ARG A 429 5.13 8.23 -14.55
CA ARG A 429 5.07 6.78 -14.71
C ARG A 429 5.17 6.36 -16.17
N SER A 430 4.50 7.09 -17.06
CA SER A 430 4.60 6.86 -18.52
C SER A 430 6.03 7.02 -19.03
N LYS A 431 6.75 8.05 -18.57
CA LYS A 431 8.17 8.26 -18.95
C LYS A 431 9.08 7.17 -18.40
N ALA A 432 8.85 6.73 -17.16
CA ALA A 432 9.63 5.65 -16.53
C ALA A 432 9.45 4.33 -17.30
N SER A 433 8.20 3.90 -17.50
CA SER A 433 7.88 2.64 -18.20
C SER A 433 8.30 2.61 -19.66
N GLN A 434 8.33 3.78 -20.32
CA GLN A 434 8.80 3.93 -21.71
C GLN A 434 10.32 4.16 -21.81
N GLN A 435 11.08 4.06 -20.69
CA GLN A 435 12.53 4.26 -20.67
C GLN A 435 12.98 5.63 -21.20
N LYS A 436 12.21 6.70 -20.89
CA LYS A 436 12.46 8.09 -21.36
C LYS A 436 13.09 8.99 -20.30
N LEU A 437 13.56 8.44 -19.19
CA LEU A 437 14.25 9.19 -18.14
C LEU A 437 15.76 9.11 -18.36
N ASP A 438 16.46 10.27 -18.25
CA ASP A 438 17.89 10.43 -18.60
C ASP A 438 18.82 10.64 -17.40
N GLY A 439 18.32 10.46 -16.19
CA GLY A 439 19.05 10.59 -14.92
C GLY A 439 18.42 9.71 -13.87
N ALA A 440 18.76 9.95 -12.61
CA ALA A 440 18.05 9.30 -11.52
C ALA A 440 16.61 9.80 -11.44
N TRP A 441 15.74 9.02 -10.81
CA TRP A 441 14.38 9.47 -10.51
C TRP A 441 13.93 8.96 -9.15
N ARG A 442 12.94 9.66 -8.59
CA ARG A 442 12.28 9.19 -7.40
C ARG A 442 11.61 7.86 -7.68
N ALA A 443 11.86 6.88 -6.87
CA ALA A 443 11.20 5.59 -6.90
C ALA A 443 10.81 5.20 -5.47
N GLY A 444 10.10 4.13 -5.31
CA GLY A 444 9.70 3.62 -4.01
C GLY A 444 8.76 2.44 -4.20
N TRP A 445 8.48 1.77 -3.10
CA TRP A 445 7.59 0.64 -3.06
C TRP A 445 6.73 0.67 -1.80
N GLN A 446 5.45 0.44 -1.97
CA GLN A 446 4.57 0.05 -0.89
C GLN A 446 4.31 -1.45 -1.05
N MET A 447 4.56 -2.21 -0.01
CA MET A 447 4.42 -3.66 -0.08
C MET A 447 2.98 -4.09 -0.39
N ASP A 448 2.85 -5.15 -1.19
CA ASP A 448 1.58 -5.84 -1.43
C ASP A 448 1.33 -6.89 -0.34
N TYR A 449 2.39 -7.48 0.17
CA TYR A 449 2.37 -8.46 1.26
C TYR A 449 3.67 -8.42 2.05
N PRO A 450 3.65 -8.77 3.35
CA PRO A 450 4.78 -8.54 4.26
C PRO A 450 5.87 -9.61 4.12
N LEU A 451 6.58 -9.60 3.00
CA LEU A 451 7.73 -10.47 2.70
C LEU A 451 8.85 -9.70 2.02
N ILE A 452 10.10 -10.02 2.36
CA ILE A 452 11.30 -9.54 1.68
C ILE A 452 11.24 -9.75 0.16
N GLN A 453 10.69 -10.87 -0.30
CA GLN A 453 10.52 -11.19 -1.71
C GLN A 453 9.74 -10.10 -2.47
N ASN A 454 8.73 -9.48 -1.85
CA ASN A 454 7.92 -8.41 -2.45
C ASN A 454 8.70 -7.09 -2.66
N PHE A 455 9.76 -6.87 -1.89
CA PHE A 455 10.65 -5.71 -2.05
C PHE A 455 11.79 -5.97 -3.04
N LEU A 456 12.05 -7.22 -3.39
CA LEU A 456 13.20 -7.59 -4.23
C LEU A 456 12.78 -8.03 -5.63
N GLN A 457 11.96 -9.08 -5.74
CA GLN A 457 11.68 -9.71 -7.03
C GLN A 457 10.94 -8.82 -8.02
N PRO A 458 9.80 -8.18 -7.69
CA PRO A 458 9.06 -7.36 -8.66
C PRO A 458 9.81 -6.12 -9.11
N LEU A 459 10.83 -5.68 -8.32
CA LEU A 459 11.55 -4.43 -8.54
C LEU A 459 12.91 -4.59 -9.23
N TYR A 460 13.62 -5.70 -8.97
CA TYR A 460 15.03 -5.84 -9.35
C TYR A 460 15.36 -7.12 -10.11
N TYR A 461 14.47 -8.12 -10.14
CA TYR A 461 14.67 -9.29 -10.98
C TYR A 461 14.68 -8.89 -12.46
N THR A 462 15.51 -9.53 -13.26
CA THR A 462 15.61 -9.23 -14.70
C THR A 462 14.23 -9.32 -15.35
N ASP A 463 13.86 -8.30 -16.10
CA ASP A 463 12.56 -8.13 -16.79
C ASP A 463 11.31 -8.14 -15.89
N ALA A 464 11.47 -8.02 -14.57
CA ALA A 464 10.33 -7.93 -13.67
C ALA A 464 9.44 -6.70 -13.98
N PRO A 465 8.13 -6.77 -13.71
CA PRO A 465 7.15 -5.75 -14.14
C PRO A 465 7.42 -4.34 -13.63
N SER A 466 7.99 -4.20 -12.45
CA SER A 466 8.30 -2.91 -11.81
C SER A 466 9.79 -2.55 -11.87
N ASN A 467 10.59 -3.32 -12.60
CA ASN A 467 11.99 -3.00 -12.87
C ASN A 467 12.10 -1.96 -14.01
N ASP A 468 11.62 -0.75 -13.76
CA ASP A 468 11.62 0.34 -14.75
C ASP A 468 13.03 0.73 -15.20
N GLY A 469 14.01 0.58 -14.31
CA GLY A 469 15.43 0.90 -14.59
C GLY A 469 16.12 -0.11 -15.50
N LYS A 470 15.52 -1.29 -15.70
CA LYS A 470 16.10 -2.39 -16.49
C LYS A 470 17.45 -2.86 -15.97
N TRP A 471 17.63 -2.81 -14.63
CA TRP A 471 18.77 -3.44 -14.00
C TRP A 471 18.70 -4.96 -14.19
N SER A 472 19.82 -5.60 -14.44
CA SER A 472 19.91 -7.05 -14.64
C SER A 472 21.20 -7.56 -14.01
N ASN A 473 21.07 -8.58 -13.16
CA ASN A 473 22.20 -9.22 -12.52
C ASN A 473 21.93 -10.72 -12.31
N LYS A 474 22.70 -11.57 -12.98
CA LYS A 474 22.52 -13.05 -12.94
C LYS A 474 22.70 -13.66 -11.56
N GLU A 475 23.54 -13.08 -10.71
CA GLU A 475 23.75 -13.57 -9.33
C GLU A 475 22.54 -13.26 -8.48
N PHE A 476 22.00 -12.03 -8.59
CA PHE A 476 20.75 -11.63 -7.95
C PHE A 476 19.60 -12.54 -8.36
N ASP A 477 19.38 -12.72 -9.66
CA ASP A 477 18.30 -13.57 -10.20
C ASP A 477 18.41 -15.01 -9.65
N LYS A 478 19.63 -15.60 -9.71
CA LYS A 478 19.89 -16.94 -9.17
C LYS A 478 19.60 -17.04 -7.66
N LEU A 479 19.93 -16.02 -6.88
CA LEU A 479 19.64 -16.01 -5.44
C LEU A 479 18.12 -15.91 -5.19
N VAL A 480 17.41 -15.09 -5.95
CA VAL A 480 15.95 -14.98 -5.86
C VAL A 480 15.27 -16.31 -6.22
N ASP A 481 15.69 -16.96 -7.32
CA ASP A 481 15.16 -18.27 -7.73
C ASP A 481 15.43 -19.34 -6.68
N LYS A 482 16.65 -19.35 -6.13
CA LYS A 482 17.03 -20.25 -5.04
C LYS A 482 16.18 -20.03 -3.80
N ALA A 483 15.99 -18.77 -3.38
CA ALA A 483 15.18 -18.41 -2.22
C ALA A 483 13.71 -18.85 -2.40
N ASN A 484 13.12 -18.63 -3.57
CA ASN A 484 11.77 -19.07 -3.90
C ASN A 484 11.63 -20.60 -3.83
N SER A 485 12.66 -21.35 -4.21
CA SER A 485 12.63 -22.81 -4.23
C SER A 485 12.94 -23.48 -2.89
N GLU A 486 13.46 -22.72 -1.90
CA GLU A 486 13.76 -23.26 -0.56
C GLU A 486 12.47 -23.63 0.17
N THR A 487 12.42 -24.81 0.77
CA THR A 487 11.27 -25.28 1.56
C THR A 487 11.32 -24.84 3.02
N ASP A 488 12.53 -24.52 3.50
CA ASP A 488 12.76 -23.93 4.82
C ASP A 488 12.66 -22.42 4.75
N THR A 489 11.68 -21.83 5.42
CA THR A 489 11.41 -20.39 5.39
C THR A 489 12.59 -19.56 5.89
N LYS A 490 13.35 -20.04 6.89
CA LYS A 490 14.51 -19.30 7.41
C LYS A 490 15.64 -19.27 6.38
N LYS A 491 15.85 -20.38 5.67
CA LYS A 491 16.82 -20.43 4.56
C LYS A 491 16.39 -19.57 3.40
N ALA A 492 15.10 -19.59 3.04
CA ALA A 492 14.54 -18.70 2.01
C ALA A 492 14.83 -17.23 2.35
N VAL A 493 14.48 -16.80 3.56
CA VAL A 493 14.75 -15.44 4.05
C VAL A 493 16.24 -15.11 3.99
N SER A 494 17.12 -15.99 4.50
CA SER A 494 18.59 -15.77 4.46
C SER A 494 19.10 -15.62 3.02
N THR A 495 18.56 -16.41 2.08
CA THR A 495 18.98 -16.35 0.67
C THR A 495 18.48 -15.07 0.00
N PHE A 496 17.28 -14.57 0.33
CA PHE A 496 16.84 -13.24 -0.09
C PHE A 496 17.72 -12.11 0.47
N GLN A 497 18.15 -12.22 1.73
CA GLN A 497 19.10 -11.26 2.33
C GLN A 497 20.46 -11.28 1.63
N ASP A 498 20.90 -12.44 1.11
CA ASP A 498 22.10 -12.51 0.27
C ASP A 498 21.88 -11.81 -1.08
N ALA A 499 20.68 -11.91 -1.69
CA ALA A 499 20.34 -11.15 -2.88
C ALA A 499 20.34 -9.63 -2.60
N GLU A 500 19.89 -9.20 -1.42
CA GLU A 500 19.93 -7.79 -1.00
C GLU A 500 21.36 -7.24 -0.89
N LYS A 501 22.33 -8.07 -0.49
CA LYS A 501 23.75 -7.68 -0.51
C LYS A 501 24.28 -7.42 -1.92
N VAL A 502 23.79 -8.16 -2.92
CA VAL A 502 24.13 -7.88 -4.33
C VAL A 502 23.64 -6.51 -4.76
N LEU A 503 22.45 -6.08 -4.27
CA LEU A 503 21.98 -4.70 -4.48
C LEU A 503 22.91 -3.66 -3.84
N ALA A 504 23.45 -3.95 -2.64
CA ALA A 504 24.40 -3.08 -1.94
C ALA A 504 25.71 -2.92 -2.73
N ASP A 505 26.29 -4.03 -3.19
CA ASP A 505 27.53 -4.03 -3.96
C ASP A 505 27.39 -3.29 -5.29
N GLN A 506 26.26 -3.45 -5.96
CA GLN A 506 25.95 -2.79 -7.24
C GLN A 506 25.33 -1.41 -7.10
N MET A 507 24.80 -1.07 -5.92
CA MET A 507 23.96 0.10 -5.68
C MET A 507 22.98 0.30 -6.83
N ALA A 508 22.21 -0.75 -7.14
CA ALA A 508 21.26 -0.75 -8.26
C ALA A 508 20.21 0.38 -8.12
N VAL A 509 19.76 0.64 -6.91
CA VAL A 509 19.00 1.81 -6.48
C VAL A 509 19.53 2.28 -5.14
N ILE A 510 19.42 3.58 -4.86
CA ILE A 510 19.80 4.15 -3.57
C ILE A 510 18.60 4.11 -2.63
N PRO A 511 18.65 3.36 -1.51
CA PRO A 511 17.62 3.42 -0.50
C PRO A 511 17.74 4.74 0.26
N LEU A 512 16.61 5.45 0.46
CA LEU A 512 16.60 6.76 1.12
C LEU A 512 16.06 6.66 2.54
N TRP A 513 14.81 6.31 2.69
CA TRP A 513 14.12 6.21 3.98
C TRP A 513 12.90 5.29 3.91
N TYR A 514 12.52 4.79 5.07
CA TYR A 514 11.25 4.13 5.30
C TYR A 514 10.21 5.16 5.71
N GLN A 515 8.97 4.98 5.24
CA GLN A 515 7.88 5.87 5.59
C GLN A 515 7.06 5.29 6.74
N ASN A 516 6.60 6.16 7.63
CA ASN A 516 5.63 5.82 8.66
C ASN A 516 4.20 6.11 8.17
N GLY A 517 3.22 5.36 8.69
CA GLY A 517 1.83 5.76 8.68
C GLY A 517 1.62 6.85 9.74
N SER A 518 0.84 7.88 9.40
CA SER A 518 0.57 9.04 10.25
C SER A 518 -0.93 9.27 10.33
N ALA A 519 -1.53 9.11 11.51
CA ALA A 519 -2.97 9.27 11.72
C ALA A 519 -3.27 10.11 12.96
N GLY A 520 -4.47 10.68 13.00
CA GLY A 520 -5.01 11.36 14.16
C GLY A 520 -6.46 10.97 14.40
N TYR A 521 -6.88 10.88 15.67
CA TYR A 521 -8.25 10.49 16.00
C TYR A 521 -8.86 11.33 17.13
N SER A 522 -10.21 11.39 17.17
CA SER A 522 -10.98 12.11 18.17
C SER A 522 -10.99 11.37 19.53
N ASP A 523 -11.44 12.04 20.57
CA ASP A 523 -11.66 11.43 21.89
C ASP A 523 -12.93 10.57 21.96
N LYS A 524 -13.74 10.57 20.89
CA LYS A 524 -14.95 9.74 20.78
C LYS A 524 -14.65 8.30 20.37
N VAL A 525 -13.41 8.00 19.95
CA VAL A 525 -12.99 6.67 19.53
C VAL A 525 -11.74 6.21 20.26
N SER A 526 -11.59 4.91 20.42
CA SER A 526 -10.45 4.26 21.08
C SER A 526 -10.02 3.00 20.31
N ASP A 527 -8.89 2.40 20.73
CA ASP A 527 -8.29 1.22 20.08
C ASP A 527 -7.95 1.46 18.59
N VAL A 528 -7.66 2.72 18.23
CA VAL A 528 -7.26 3.09 16.87
C VAL A 528 -5.82 2.66 16.61
N ALA A 529 -5.61 1.90 15.56
CA ALA A 529 -4.29 1.48 15.10
C ALA A 529 -4.22 1.49 13.58
N LEU A 530 -3.02 1.69 13.04
CA LEU A 530 -2.71 1.44 11.63
C LEU A 530 -2.04 0.06 11.50
N ASN A 531 -2.39 -0.68 10.46
CA ASN A 531 -1.67 -1.88 10.08
C ASN A 531 -0.38 -1.56 9.31
N GLN A 532 0.37 -2.58 8.90
CA GLN A 532 1.65 -2.43 8.18
C GLN A 532 1.51 -1.77 6.80
N PHE A 533 0.30 -1.69 6.26
CA PHE A 533 -0.02 -1.00 5.01
C PHE A 533 -0.43 0.46 5.22
N SER A 534 -0.30 0.98 6.46
CA SER A 534 -0.78 2.32 6.84
C SER A 534 -2.30 2.49 6.70
N VAL A 535 -3.05 1.41 6.86
CA VAL A 535 -4.53 1.41 6.80
C VAL A 535 -5.08 1.25 8.22
N PRO A 536 -6.10 2.02 8.62
CA PRO A 536 -6.76 1.84 9.91
C PRO A 536 -7.37 0.44 10.07
N VAL A 537 -7.20 -0.15 11.24
CA VAL A 537 -7.81 -1.45 11.58
C VAL A 537 -9.25 -1.19 12.05
N TYR A 538 -10.13 -0.84 11.11
CA TYR A 538 -11.48 -0.33 11.40
C TYR A 538 -12.32 -1.25 12.29
N ASN A 539 -12.20 -2.57 12.14
CA ASN A 539 -12.96 -3.54 12.95
C ASN A 539 -12.54 -3.58 14.42
N GLU A 540 -11.37 -3.04 14.78
CA GLU A 540 -10.92 -2.97 16.18
C GLU A 540 -11.32 -1.66 16.88
N ILE A 541 -11.66 -0.61 16.13
CA ILE A 541 -12.01 0.71 16.67
C ILE A 541 -13.31 0.61 17.46
N LYS A 542 -13.29 1.19 18.68
CA LYS A 542 -14.46 1.33 19.54
C LYS A 542 -14.95 2.78 19.53
N VAL A 543 -16.25 2.97 19.56
CA VAL A 543 -16.90 4.27 19.73
C VAL A 543 -17.37 4.39 21.18
N SER A 544 -17.06 5.52 21.83
CA SER A 544 -17.38 5.81 23.24
C SER A 544 -18.82 6.25 23.42
#